data_53691c287f65491b259f189bf3a33ba4
#
_entry.id   53691c287f65491b259f189bf3a33ba4
#
_cell.length_a   1.000
_cell.length_b   1.000
_cell.length_c   1.000
_cell.angle_alpha   90.00
_cell.angle_beta   90.00
_cell.angle_gamma   90.00
#
_symmetry.space_group_name_H-M   'P 1'
#
loop_
_entity.id
_entity.type
_entity.pdbx_description
1 polymer ?
#
loop_
_entity_poly.entity_id
_entity_poly.type
_entity_poly.pdbx_seq_one_letter_code
_entity_poly.pdbx_strand_id
1 'polypeptide(L)'
;GSLDFIGVPQLISQDPIFLKALKQQHIELKWEPVTTAAVATLVNESFLNNKIDFAFYGNLPAVVLNATGVRTQIVVPGGIGNNVYLIVPPDSQVKSIEDLKGKKIALHRGRPWEINFGQLIQSKGLNLKDFQIINLNPQAGAAALSAKSVDAFFTLSDALTLQDRHLGKIIWSSQSLPADWKMRAELWGRKNYIEQYPETTQLLADATVRAMNWISQHQDEFQQSQTKFGQPLTVIQRESQNSASTWQQDWSPEYNVDFLKQHYAKVIDHAVKNQLIQTPIKADELLNPKFADQAIQNLHANDHQNKQGD
;
A
#
# COMPACT_ATOMS: atom_id res chain seq x y z
N GLY A 1 -5.65 23.49 11.39
CA GLY A 1 -4.73 23.33 10.29
C GLY A 1 -5.26 22.28 9.33
N SER A 2 -5.15 22.50 8.02
CA SER A 2 -5.50 21.48 7.04
C SER A 2 -4.60 20.27 7.27
N LEU A 3 -5.20 19.09 7.45
CA LEU A 3 -4.46 17.85 7.43
C LEU A 3 -4.11 17.58 5.94
N ASP A 4 -2.84 17.46 5.64
CA ASP A 4 -2.39 17.13 4.30
C ASP A 4 -2.39 15.61 4.13
N PHE A 5 -3.36 15.10 3.38
CA PHE A 5 -3.49 13.66 3.05
C PHE A 5 -2.88 13.37 1.69
N ILE A 6 -2.33 12.16 1.55
CA ILE A 6 -1.76 11.64 0.32
C ILE A 6 -2.75 10.67 -0.34
N GLY A 7 -2.83 10.72 -1.67
CA GLY A 7 -3.55 9.71 -2.46
C GLY A 7 -5.06 9.73 -2.28
N VAL A 8 -5.65 8.55 -2.18
CA VAL A 8 -7.10 8.36 -2.05
C VAL A 8 -7.71 9.12 -0.86
N PRO A 9 -7.12 9.12 0.36
CA PRO A 9 -7.62 9.90 1.49
C PRO A 9 -7.75 11.39 1.22
N GLN A 10 -6.85 11.97 0.43
CA GLN A 10 -6.93 13.38 0.03
C GLN A 10 -8.25 13.68 -0.71
N LEU A 11 -8.60 12.86 -1.69
CA LEU A 11 -9.82 13.03 -2.48
C LEU A 11 -11.07 12.78 -1.64
N ILE A 12 -11.08 11.76 -0.79
CA ILE A 12 -12.20 11.48 0.12
C ILE A 12 -12.45 12.66 1.06
N SER A 13 -11.39 13.28 1.60
CA SER A 13 -11.50 14.42 2.52
C SER A 13 -12.16 15.66 1.86
N GLN A 14 -12.22 15.70 0.55
CA GLN A 14 -12.76 16.79 -0.26
C GLN A 14 -14.00 16.36 -1.07
N ASP A 15 -14.46 15.11 -0.97
CA ASP A 15 -15.61 14.59 -1.71
C ASP A 15 -16.92 15.23 -1.20
N PRO A 16 -17.58 16.12 -1.97
CA PRO A 16 -18.78 16.84 -1.53
C PRO A 16 -19.96 15.90 -1.31
N ILE A 17 -20.05 14.78 -2.04
CA ILE A 17 -21.13 13.79 -1.91
C ILE A 17 -20.98 13.08 -0.56
N PHE A 18 -19.77 12.63 -0.25
CA PHE A 18 -19.47 11.97 1.01
C PHE A 18 -19.69 12.88 2.22
N LEU A 19 -19.12 14.09 2.18
CA LEU A 19 -19.25 15.07 3.27
C LEU A 19 -20.70 15.49 3.51
N LYS A 20 -21.50 15.65 2.43
CA LYS A 20 -22.93 15.94 2.54
C LYS A 20 -23.69 14.77 3.18
N ALA A 21 -23.41 13.54 2.78
CA ALA A 21 -24.07 12.35 3.35
C ALA A 21 -23.76 12.19 4.83
N LEU A 22 -22.50 12.37 5.25
CA LEU A 22 -22.11 12.36 6.67
C LEU A 22 -22.88 13.41 7.49
N LYS A 23 -22.97 14.65 6.95
CA LYS A 23 -23.70 15.73 7.59
C LYS A 23 -25.18 15.42 7.75
N GLN A 24 -25.82 14.83 6.73
CA GLN A 24 -27.22 14.44 6.76
C GLN A 24 -27.52 13.36 7.80
N GLN A 25 -26.56 12.48 8.05
CA GLN A 25 -26.65 11.41 9.04
C GLN A 25 -26.10 11.81 10.42
N HIS A 26 -25.71 13.07 10.61
CA HIS A 26 -25.08 13.59 11.85
C HIS A 26 -23.83 12.81 12.26
N ILE A 27 -23.02 12.37 11.27
CA ILE A 27 -21.76 11.66 11.47
C ILE A 27 -20.62 12.67 11.42
N GLU A 28 -19.78 12.68 12.45
CA GLU A 28 -18.54 13.45 12.48
C GLU A 28 -17.38 12.61 11.98
N LEU A 29 -16.69 13.06 10.91
CA LEU A 29 -15.48 12.44 10.40
C LEU A 29 -14.27 13.00 11.13
N LYS A 30 -13.52 12.14 11.81
CA LYS A 30 -12.24 12.47 12.45
C LYS A 30 -11.10 11.78 11.73
N TRP A 31 -10.11 12.56 11.36
CA TRP A 31 -8.88 12.06 10.78
C TRP A 31 -7.80 11.96 11.86
N GLU A 32 -7.21 10.79 11.96
CA GLU A 32 -6.08 10.55 12.87
C GLU A 32 -4.79 10.59 12.05
N PRO A 33 -3.96 11.63 12.17
CA PRO A 33 -2.72 11.74 11.42
C PRO A 33 -1.70 10.74 11.94
N VAL A 34 -1.05 10.02 11.03
CA VAL A 34 0.06 9.12 11.35
C VAL A 34 1.33 9.55 10.61
N THR A 35 2.45 9.56 11.31
CA THR A 35 3.75 9.86 10.70
C THR A 35 4.26 8.67 9.89
N THR A 36 4.90 8.93 8.75
CA THR A 36 5.39 7.90 7.84
C THR A 36 6.38 6.91 8.47
N ALA A 37 7.17 7.37 9.43
CA ALA A 37 8.20 6.52 10.07
C ALA A 37 7.63 5.40 10.95
N ALA A 38 6.47 5.62 11.57
CA ALA A 38 5.86 4.71 12.54
C ALA A 38 4.46 4.22 12.14
N VAL A 39 4.04 4.40 10.87
CA VAL A 39 2.66 4.15 10.41
C VAL A 39 2.12 2.79 10.87
N ALA A 40 2.86 1.70 10.66
CA ALA A 40 2.33 0.37 10.99
C ALA A 40 2.05 0.20 12.49
N THR A 41 2.98 0.63 13.34
CA THR A 41 2.82 0.54 14.80
C THR A 41 1.68 1.42 15.29
N LEU A 42 1.64 2.69 14.84
CA LEU A 42 0.60 3.64 15.25
C LEU A 42 -0.80 3.22 14.78
N VAL A 43 -0.93 2.69 13.56
CA VAL A 43 -2.22 2.20 13.05
C VAL A 43 -2.66 0.95 13.84
N ASN A 44 -1.75 0.01 14.11
CA ASN A 44 -2.07 -1.17 14.90
C ASN A 44 -2.51 -0.80 16.33
N GLU A 45 -1.78 0.09 16.98
CA GLU A 45 -2.13 0.61 18.32
C GLU A 45 -3.47 1.36 18.30
N SER A 46 -3.74 2.14 17.25
CA SER A 46 -5.01 2.88 17.12
C SER A 46 -6.21 1.95 16.94
N PHE A 47 -6.06 0.86 16.18
CA PHE A 47 -7.08 -0.19 16.09
C PHE A 47 -7.26 -0.93 17.43
N LEU A 48 -6.16 -1.32 18.08
CA LEU A 48 -6.17 -1.98 19.39
C LEU A 48 -6.92 -1.16 20.45
N ASN A 49 -6.68 0.15 20.47
CA ASN A 49 -7.25 1.08 21.44
C ASN A 49 -8.60 1.67 21.00
N ASN A 50 -9.19 1.16 19.92
CA ASN A 50 -10.45 1.64 19.34
C ASN A 50 -10.46 3.16 19.02
N LYS A 51 -9.29 3.72 18.66
CA LYS A 51 -9.17 5.13 18.28
C LYS A 51 -9.57 5.36 16.83
N ILE A 52 -9.43 4.35 15.97
CA ILE A 52 -9.80 4.41 14.57
C ILE A 52 -10.71 3.25 14.21
N ASP A 53 -11.59 3.49 13.25
CA ASP A 53 -12.51 2.51 12.69
C ASP A 53 -12.04 2.00 11.32
N PHE A 54 -11.33 2.85 10.57
CA PHE A 54 -10.80 2.55 9.25
C PHE A 54 -9.36 3.05 9.09
N ALA A 55 -8.62 2.39 8.20
CA ALA A 55 -7.30 2.86 7.78
C ALA A 55 -6.99 2.42 6.34
N PHE A 56 -6.35 3.31 5.58
CA PHE A 56 -5.64 2.93 4.35
C PHE A 56 -4.26 2.45 4.76
N TYR A 57 -4.04 1.14 4.69
CA TYR A 57 -2.79 0.62 5.20
C TYR A 57 -2.42 -0.76 4.65
N GLY A 58 -1.16 -1.14 4.84
CA GLY A 58 -0.55 -2.23 4.10
C GLY A 58 -0.93 -3.63 4.59
N ASN A 59 -0.75 -4.60 3.72
CA ASN A 59 -1.15 -5.99 3.89
C ASN A 59 -0.47 -6.69 5.09
N LEU A 60 0.86 -6.68 5.20
CA LEU A 60 1.58 -7.41 6.25
C LEU A 60 1.24 -6.93 7.67
N PRO A 61 1.30 -5.61 7.99
CA PRO A 61 0.92 -5.16 9.33
C PRO A 61 -0.56 -5.41 9.65
N ALA A 62 -1.46 -5.41 8.65
CA ALA A 62 -2.86 -5.80 8.86
C ALA A 62 -3.00 -7.29 9.23
N VAL A 63 -2.25 -8.18 8.57
CA VAL A 63 -2.20 -9.62 8.90
C VAL A 63 -1.68 -9.81 10.31
N VAL A 64 -0.58 -9.12 10.68
CA VAL A 64 -0.01 -9.19 12.03
C VAL A 64 -1.03 -8.72 13.07
N LEU A 65 -1.74 -7.60 12.83
CA LEU A 65 -2.78 -7.10 13.71
C LEU A 65 -3.90 -8.14 13.91
N ASN A 66 -4.41 -8.71 12.82
CA ASN A 66 -5.49 -9.70 12.89
C ASN A 66 -5.07 -10.96 13.68
N ALA A 67 -3.80 -11.35 13.62
CA ALA A 67 -3.27 -12.46 14.40
C ALA A 67 -3.22 -12.19 15.92
N THR A 68 -3.28 -10.92 16.36
CA THR A 68 -3.38 -10.56 17.79
C THR A 68 -4.80 -10.65 18.33
N GLY A 69 -5.81 -10.94 17.49
CA GLY A 69 -7.22 -11.00 17.88
C GLY A 69 -8.03 -9.74 17.54
N VAL A 70 -7.40 -8.65 17.15
CA VAL A 70 -8.09 -7.47 16.60
C VAL A 70 -8.54 -7.80 15.17
N ARG A 71 -9.86 -7.87 14.98
CA ARG A 71 -10.43 -8.25 13.68
C ARG A 71 -10.66 -7.03 12.81
N THR A 72 -9.95 -6.98 11.68
CA THR A 72 -10.18 -6.00 10.60
C THR A 72 -10.46 -6.74 9.30
N GLN A 73 -11.18 -6.08 8.39
CA GLN A 73 -11.50 -6.63 7.07
C GLN A 73 -11.22 -5.58 5.99
N ILE A 74 -10.88 -6.04 4.81
CA ILE A 74 -10.77 -5.21 3.62
C ILE A 74 -12.17 -4.80 3.19
N VAL A 75 -12.42 -3.50 3.22
CA VAL A 75 -13.69 -2.88 2.79
C VAL A 75 -13.62 -2.51 1.31
N VAL A 76 -12.49 -1.93 0.87
CA VAL A 76 -12.22 -1.66 -0.54
C VAL A 76 -10.78 -2.08 -0.84
N PRO A 77 -10.57 -2.97 -1.80
CA PRO A 77 -9.23 -3.29 -2.28
C PRO A 77 -8.56 -2.07 -2.90
N GLY A 78 -7.26 -1.92 -2.66
CA GLY A 78 -6.45 -0.92 -3.36
C GLY A 78 -6.25 -1.29 -4.84
N GLY A 79 -5.72 -0.37 -5.62
CA GLY A 79 -5.33 -0.60 -7.00
C GLY A 79 -4.17 -1.61 -7.13
N ILE A 80 -3.40 -1.49 -8.20
CA ILE A 80 -2.28 -2.42 -8.48
C ILE A 80 -1.21 -2.39 -7.36
N GLY A 81 -1.05 -1.26 -6.68
CA GLY A 81 -0.05 -1.04 -5.64
C GLY A 81 1.20 -0.31 -6.13
N ASN A 82 2.18 -0.16 -5.24
CA ASN A 82 3.42 0.56 -5.50
C ASN A 82 4.55 -0.37 -5.92
N ASN A 83 5.46 0.16 -6.72
CA ASN A 83 6.67 -0.56 -7.08
C ASN A 83 7.64 -0.66 -5.91
N VAL A 84 8.46 -1.69 -5.96
CA VAL A 84 9.56 -1.94 -5.02
C VAL A 84 10.88 -2.05 -5.77
N TYR A 85 11.96 -1.67 -5.11
CA TYR A 85 13.26 -1.51 -5.73
C TYR A 85 14.37 -2.10 -4.86
N LEU A 86 15.37 -2.68 -5.53
CA LEU A 86 16.65 -3.04 -4.92
C LEU A 86 17.72 -2.11 -5.48
N ILE A 87 18.33 -1.32 -4.61
CA ILE A 87 19.34 -0.32 -4.95
C ILE A 87 20.65 -0.61 -4.21
N VAL A 88 21.77 -0.43 -4.90
CA VAL A 88 23.12 -0.64 -4.36
C VAL A 88 23.94 0.66 -4.50
N PRO A 89 25.08 0.83 -3.80
CA PRO A 89 25.96 1.97 -3.99
C PRO A 89 26.34 2.17 -5.47
N PRO A 90 26.57 3.41 -5.94
CA PRO A 90 26.74 3.71 -7.37
C PRO A 90 27.95 3.01 -8.00
N ASP A 91 29.00 2.77 -7.23
CA ASP A 91 30.24 2.10 -7.64
C ASP A 91 30.24 0.57 -7.39
N SER A 92 29.12 0.02 -6.89
CA SER A 92 28.98 -1.41 -6.62
C SER A 92 29.06 -2.25 -7.90
N GLN A 93 29.73 -3.39 -7.82
CA GLN A 93 29.80 -4.40 -8.89
C GLN A 93 28.65 -5.42 -8.82
N VAL A 94 27.78 -5.33 -7.81
CA VAL A 94 26.59 -6.16 -7.64
C VAL A 94 25.61 -5.92 -8.78
N LYS A 95 25.13 -6.99 -9.40
CA LYS A 95 24.20 -6.95 -10.54
C LYS A 95 22.85 -7.60 -10.24
N SER A 96 22.80 -8.46 -9.21
CA SER A 96 21.62 -9.23 -8.87
C SER A 96 21.52 -9.48 -7.36
N ILE A 97 20.38 -9.98 -6.90
CA ILE A 97 20.18 -10.33 -5.49
C ILE A 97 21.10 -11.50 -5.07
N GLU A 98 21.43 -12.39 -5.98
CA GLU A 98 22.33 -13.54 -5.74
C GLU A 98 23.74 -13.09 -5.36
N ASP A 99 24.23 -11.97 -5.91
CA ASP A 99 25.53 -11.40 -5.59
C ASP A 99 25.60 -10.81 -4.17
N LEU A 100 24.44 -10.65 -3.53
CA LEU A 100 24.31 -10.10 -2.18
C LEU A 100 24.35 -11.16 -1.08
N LYS A 101 24.54 -12.44 -1.38
CA LYS A 101 24.70 -13.49 -0.34
C LYS A 101 25.81 -13.13 0.65
N GLY A 102 25.48 -13.22 1.94
CA GLY A 102 26.38 -12.85 3.04
C GLY A 102 26.55 -11.34 3.26
N LYS A 103 25.95 -10.50 2.40
CA LYS A 103 26.06 -9.05 2.45
C LYS A 103 24.99 -8.40 3.32
N LYS A 104 25.21 -7.13 3.68
CA LYS A 104 24.28 -6.32 4.47
C LYS A 104 23.22 -5.68 3.59
N ILE A 105 21.96 -5.99 3.84
CA ILE A 105 20.82 -5.39 3.14
C ILE A 105 19.96 -4.62 4.14
N ALA A 106 19.79 -3.32 3.91
CA ALA A 106 18.81 -2.52 4.63
C ALA A 106 17.39 -2.91 4.15
N LEU A 107 16.54 -3.27 5.10
CA LEU A 107 15.13 -3.60 4.87
C LEU A 107 14.32 -3.19 6.10
N HIS A 108 13.25 -2.43 5.90
CA HIS A 108 12.34 -2.11 7.01
C HIS A 108 11.40 -3.29 7.27
N ARG A 109 11.68 -4.03 8.34
CA ARG A 109 10.95 -5.25 8.72
C ARG A 109 9.53 -4.92 9.22
N GLY A 110 8.60 -5.87 9.00
CA GLY A 110 7.20 -5.71 9.37
C GLY A 110 6.42 -4.75 8.45
N ARG A 111 6.99 -4.35 7.32
CA ARG A 111 6.35 -3.46 6.33
C ARG A 111 5.86 -4.24 5.11
N PRO A 112 4.86 -3.71 4.38
CA PRO A 112 4.29 -4.43 3.23
C PRO A 112 5.31 -4.92 2.21
N TRP A 113 6.32 -4.13 1.90
CA TRP A 113 7.36 -4.51 0.92
C TRP A 113 8.34 -5.59 1.40
N GLU A 114 8.30 -5.98 2.67
CA GLU A 114 9.01 -7.18 3.13
C GLU A 114 8.50 -8.45 2.43
N ILE A 115 7.20 -8.50 2.10
CA ILE A 115 6.61 -9.59 1.31
C ILE A 115 7.27 -9.66 -0.07
N ASN A 116 7.43 -8.52 -0.73
CA ASN A 116 8.05 -8.44 -2.05
C ASN A 116 9.54 -8.83 -2.01
N PHE A 117 10.27 -8.44 -0.96
CA PHE A 117 11.63 -8.90 -0.74
C PHE A 117 11.69 -10.41 -0.55
N GLY A 118 10.81 -10.97 0.29
CA GLY A 118 10.68 -12.41 0.47
C GLY A 118 10.38 -13.15 -0.83
N GLN A 119 9.49 -12.63 -1.66
CA GLN A 119 9.15 -13.17 -2.97
C GLN A 119 10.36 -13.12 -3.93
N LEU A 120 11.10 -12.00 -3.96
CA LEU A 120 12.30 -11.86 -4.78
C LEU A 120 13.34 -12.91 -4.42
N ILE A 121 13.73 -13.03 -3.17
CA ILE A 121 14.75 -14.00 -2.74
C ILE A 121 14.29 -15.43 -2.97
N GLN A 122 13.01 -15.74 -2.69
CA GLN A 122 12.45 -17.08 -2.91
C GLN A 122 12.43 -17.46 -4.39
N SER A 123 12.15 -16.53 -5.31
CA SER A 123 12.19 -16.77 -6.76
C SER A 123 13.59 -17.18 -7.26
N LYS A 124 14.63 -16.92 -6.46
CA LYS A 124 16.02 -17.27 -6.72
C LYS A 124 16.54 -18.43 -5.87
N GLY A 125 15.64 -19.13 -5.17
CA GLY A 125 16.01 -20.22 -4.27
C GLY A 125 16.76 -19.78 -3.01
N LEU A 126 16.66 -18.51 -2.65
CA LEU A 126 17.30 -17.89 -1.49
C LEU A 126 16.31 -17.70 -0.35
N ASN A 127 16.81 -17.44 0.85
CA ASN A 127 16.02 -17.14 2.04
C ASN A 127 16.68 -16.01 2.86
N LEU A 128 15.98 -15.48 3.87
CA LEU A 128 16.46 -14.36 4.67
C LEU A 128 17.81 -14.64 5.37
N LYS A 129 18.10 -15.90 5.70
CA LYS A 129 19.35 -16.29 6.38
C LYS A 129 20.58 -16.21 5.46
N ASP A 130 20.38 -16.14 4.16
CA ASP A 130 21.48 -15.95 3.19
C ASP A 130 22.03 -14.52 3.21
N PHE A 131 21.41 -13.60 3.96
CA PHE A 131 21.76 -12.19 4.01
C PHE A 131 21.90 -11.68 5.44
N GLN A 132 22.64 -10.59 5.65
CA GLN A 132 22.65 -9.83 6.90
C GLN A 132 21.60 -8.72 6.79
N ILE A 133 20.36 -8.98 7.24
CA ILE A 133 19.28 -8.00 7.18
C ILE A 133 19.43 -6.99 8.31
N ILE A 134 19.57 -5.72 7.93
CA ILE A 134 19.63 -4.58 8.85
C ILE A 134 18.27 -3.89 8.83
N ASN A 135 17.56 -3.93 9.96
CA ASN A 135 16.23 -3.33 10.08
C ASN A 135 16.34 -1.81 10.18
N LEU A 136 16.12 -1.12 9.08
CA LEU A 136 16.17 0.34 8.97
C LEU A 136 14.91 0.86 8.29
N ASN A 137 14.36 1.97 8.80
CA ASN A 137 13.31 2.70 8.08
C ASN A 137 13.86 3.32 6.79
N PRO A 138 13.02 3.79 5.86
CA PRO A 138 13.48 4.31 4.57
C PRO A 138 14.51 5.42 4.68
N GLN A 139 14.35 6.36 5.60
CA GLN A 139 15.28 7.46 5.81
C GLN A 139 16.66 6.98 6.30
N ALA A 140 16.67 6.08 7.30
CA ALA A 140 17.91 5.50 7.82
C ALA A 140 18.56 4.54 6.80
N GLY A 141 17.76 3.80 6.02
CA GLY A 141 18.23 2.94 4.94
C GLY A 141 18.91 3.72 3.82
N ALA A 142 18.33 4.85 3.39
CA ALA A 142 18.93 5.76 2.42
C ALA A 142 20.26 6.36 2.91
N ALA A 143 20.32 6.78 4.17
CA ALA A 143 21.53 7.28 4.80
C ALA A 143 22.62 6.19 4.88
N ALA A 144 22.25 4.98 5.28
CA ALA A 144 23.15 3.83 5.38
C ALA A 144 23.74 3.42 4.00
N LEU A 145 22.90 3.45 2.94
CA LEU A 145 23.36 3.18 1.58
C LEU A 145 24.36 4.24 1.13
N SER A 146 24.03 5.53 1.31
CA SER A 146 24.89 6.66 0.93
C SER A 146 26.22 6.64 1.68
N ALA A 147 26.24 6.22 2.96
CA ALA A 147 27.44 6.04 3.76
C ALA A 147 28.18 4.74 3.48
N LYS A 148 27.68 3.89 2.57
CA LYS A 148 28.19 2.55 2.25
C LYS A 148 28.32 1.64 3.49
N SER A 149 27.48 1.84 4.51
CA SER A 149 27.43 0.98 5.69
C SER A 149 26.55 -0.27 5.48
N VAL A 150 25.79 -0.29 4.39
CA VAL A 150 25.09 -1.45 3.85
C VAL A 150 25.45 -1.64 2.37
N ASP A 151 25.38 -2.89 1.89
CA ASP A 151 25.71 -3.25 0.51
C ASP A 151 24.53 -3.03 -0.45
N ALA A 152 23.29 -3.06 0.09
CA ALA A 152 22.08 -2.80 -0.66
C ALA A 152 20.96 -2.25 0.25
N PHE A 153 19.95 -1.68 -0.39
CA PHE A 153 18.72 -1.20 0.27
C PHE A 153 17.51 -1.61 -0.56
N PHE A 154 16.56 -2.29 0.09
CA PHE A 154 15.29 -2.65 -0.51
C PHE A 154 14.20 -1.69 -0.01
N THR A 155 13.58 -0.94 -0.92
CA THR A 155 12.69 0.16 -0.58
C THR A 155 11.65 0.45 -1.68
N LEU A 156 10.93 1.54 -1.54
CA LEU A 156 9.95 2.07 -2.48
C LEU A 156 10.60 3.12 -3.42
N SER A 157 9.83 4.12 -3.85
CA SER A 157 10.25 5.18 -4.77
C SER A 157 11.42 6.05 -4.29
N ASP A 158 11.79 5.97 -3.01
CA ASP A 158 13.05 6.57 -2.50
C ASP A 158 14.26 6.15 -3.32
N ALA A 159 14.27 4.92 -3.86
CA ALA A 159 15.33 4.41 -4.71
C ALA A 159 15.52 5.26 -5.98
N LEU A 160 14.42 5.74 -6.58
CA LEU A 160 14.46 6.62 -7.76
C LEU A 160 15.14 7.96 -7.42
N THR A 161 14.79 8.54 -6.28
CA THR A 161 15.40 9.78 -5.78
C THR A 161 16.90 9.60 -5.50
N LEU A 162 17.29 8.48 -4.88
CA LEU A 162 18.69 8.17 -4.63
C LEU A 162 19.48 8.00 -5.94
N GLN A 163 18.89 7.34 -6.94
CA GLN A 163 19.51 7.17 -8.25
C GLN A 163 19.68 8.52 -8.96
N ASP A 164 18.69 9.40 -8.95
CA ASP A 164 18.75 10.73 -9.56
C ASP A 164 19.85 11.62 -8.92
N ARG A 165 20.11 11.42 -7.64
CA ARG A 165 21.19 12.10 -6.90
C ARG A 165 22.55 11.40 -7.02
N HIS A 166 22.66 10.36 -7.83
CA HIS A 166 23.87 9.55 -7.96
C HIS A 166 24.36 8.92 -6.65
N LEU A 167 23.43 8.67 -5.70
CA LEU A 167 23.71 8.05 -4.41
C LEU A 167 23.48 6.53 -4.42
N GLY A 168 22.99 5.99 -5.54
CA GLY A 168 22.77 4.56 -5.72
C GLY A 168 22.45 4.21 -7.16
N LYS A 169 22.48 2.90 -7.45
CA LYS A 169 22.11 2.29 -8.73
C LYS A 169 21.08 1.22 -8.49
N ILE A 170 19.90 1.37 -9.10
CA ILE A 170 18.82 0.36 -9.05
C ILE A 170 19.27 -0.83 -9.90
N ILE A 171 19.27 -2.03 -9.31
CA ILE A 171 19.63 -3.29 -9.97
C ILE A 171 18.44 -4.21 -10.20
N TRP A 172 17.31 -3.93 -9.53
CA TRP A 172 16.07 -4.65 -9.73
C TRP A 172 14.87 -3.78 -9.31
N SER A 173 13.75 -3.93 -10.01
CA SER A 173 12.46 -3.33 -9.64
C SER A 173 11.29 -4.22 -10.05
N SER A 174 10.13 -3.98 -9.44
CA SER A 174 8.89 -4.65 -9.82
C SER A 174 8.13 -3.95 -10.94
N GLN A 175 8.63 -2.85 -11.52
CA GLN A 175 7.89 -2.04 -12.50
C GLN A 175 7.40 -2.81 -13.73
N SER A 176 8.19 -3.79 -14.20
CA SER A 176 7.82 -4.63 -15.35
C SER A 176 7.15 -5.95 -14.96
N LEU A 177 6.84 -6.14 -13.70
CA LEU A 177 6.30 -7.39 -13.17
C LEU A 177 4.80 -7.28 -12.91
N PRO A 178 4.06 -8.42 -12.89
CA PRO A 178 2.63 -8.46 -12.60
C PRO A 178 2.25 -7.88 -11.23
N ALA A 179 0.95 -7.65 -11.02
CA ALA A 179 0.38 -7.03 -9.83
C ALA A 179 0.74 -7.72 -8.50
N ASP A 180 0.96 -9.02 -8.49
CA ASP A 180 1.37 -9.77 -7.29
C ASP A 180 2.81 -9.49 -6.84
N TRP A 181 3.59 -8.75 -7.63
CA TRP A 181 4.92 -8.24 -7.29
C TRP A 181 4.91 -6.81 -6.75
N LYS A 182 3.74 -6.16 -6.70
CA LYS A 182 3.59 -4.79 -6.17
C LYS A 182 3.34 -4.80 -4.66
N MET A 183 3.78 -3.76 -3.99
CA MET A 183 3.44 -3.53 -2.58
C MET A 183 1.98 -3.07 -2.50
N ARG A 184 1.16 -3.75 -1.71
CA ARG A 184 -0.27 -3.48 -1.61
C ARG A 184 -0.67 -2.81 -0.31
N ALA A 185 -1.61 -1.89 -0.43
CA ALA A 185 -2.35 -1.29 0.66
C ALA A 185 -3.84 -1.22 0.29
N GLU A 186 -4.72 -1.46 1.27
CA GLU A 186 -6.16 -1.52 1.08
C GLU A 186 -6.86 -0.58 2.08
N LEU A 187 -8.14 -0.31 1.87
CA LEU A 187 -8.99 0.26 2.92
C LEU A 187 -9.43 -0.85 3.87
N TRP A 188 -8.92 -0.83 5.08
CA TRP A 188 -9.29 -1.74 6.16
C TRP A 188 -10.28 -1.10 7.11
N GLY A 189 -11.26 -1.87 7.57
CA GLY A 189 -12.20 -1.45 8.60
C GLY A 189 -12.25 -2.45 9.75
N ARG A 190 -12.52 -1.98 10.95
CA ARG A 190 -12.70 -2.80 12.14
C ARG A 190 -14.00 -3.60 12.01
N LYS A 191 -13.93 -4.92 12.12
CA LYS A 191 -15.07 -5.82 11.84
C LYS A 191 -16.32 -5.48 12.63
N ASN A 192 -16.19 -5.24 13.94
CA ASN A 192 -17.34 -4.88 14.77
C ASN A 192 -17.99 -3.53 14.38
N TYR A 193 -17.18 -2.55 13.93
CA TYR A 193 -17.71 -1.29 13.41
C TYR A 193 -18.46 -1.51 12.10
N ILE A 194 -17.89 -2.28 11.17
CA ILE A 194 -18.52 -2.63 9.89
C ILE A 194 -19.89 -3.30 10.10
N GLU A 195 -19.96 -4.22 11.07
CA GLU A 195 -21.20 -4.93 11.40
C GLU A 195 -22.25 -4.03 12.07
N GLN A 196 -21.80 -3.10 12.92
CA GLN A 196 -22.69 -2.19 13.64
C GLN A 196 -23.15 -1.02 12.77
N TYR A 197 -22.29 -0.52 11.86
CA TYR A 197 -22.56 0.66 11.04
C TYR A 197 -22.33 0.37 9.55
N PRO A 198 -23.09 -0.55 8.95
CA PRO A 198 -22.90 -0.94 7.55
C PRO A 198 -23.18 0.20 6.56
N GLU A 199 -24.14 1.09 6.87
CA GLU A 199 -24.46 2.24 6.01
C GLU A 199 -23.30 3.26 5.96
N THR A 200 -22.72 3.57 7.12
CA THR A 200 -21.55 4.46 7.21
C THR A 200 -20.34 3.83 6.50
N THR A 201 -20.16 2.51 6.64
CA THR A 201 -19.11 1.77 5.93
C THR A 201 -19.30 1.85 4.42
N GLN A 202 -20.55 1.73 3.94
CA GLN A 202 -20.87 1.87 2.51
C GLN A 202 -20.60 3.28 1.97
N LEU A 203 -20.93 4.32 2.73
CA LEU A 203 -20.60 5.70 2.33
C LEU A 203 -19.10 5.90 2.11
N LEU A 204 -18.27 5.34 2.99
CA LEU A 204 -16.81 5.41 2.86
C LEU A 204 -16.30 4.57 1.68
N ALA A 205 -16.89 3.39 1.46
CA ALA A 205 -16.56 2.55 0.31
C ALA A 205 -16.90 3.25 -1.01
N ASP A 206 -18.09 3.86 -1.12
CA ASP A 206 -18.52 4.63 -2.28
C ASP A 206 -17.57 5.81 -2.57
N ALA A 207 -17.17 6.56 -1.53
CA ALA A 207 -16.22 7.66 -1.67
C ALA A 207 -14.84 7.17 -2.11
N THR A 208 -14.40 6.03 -1.59
CA THR A 208 -13.12 5.41 -1.96
C THR A 208 -13.11 5.00 -3.44
N VAL A 209 -14.17 4.32 -3.89
CA VAL A 209 -14.32 3.87 -5.27
C VAL A 209 -14.40 5.05 -6.23
N ARG A 210 -15.16 6.12 -5.88
CA ARG A 210 -15.18 7.37 -6.68
C ARG A 210 -13.81 8.01 -6.77
N ALA A 211 -13.06 8.07 -5.67
CA ALA A 211 -11.71 8.62 -5.66
C ALA A 211 -10.76 7.82 -6.55
N MET A 212 -10.78 6.48 -6.49
CA MET A 212 -9.98 5.61 -7.35
C MET A 212 -10.35 5.80 -8.83
N ASN A 213 -11.64 5.84 -9.15
CA ASN A 213 -12.12 6.07 -10.51
C ASN A 213 -11.68 7.45 -11.03
N TRP A 214 -11.78 8.48 -10.21
CA TRP A 214 -11.28 9.82 -10.58
C TRP A 214 -9.77 9.78 -10.87
N ILE A 215 -8.98 9.18 -10.01
CA ILE A 215 -7.52 9.05 -10.22
C ILE A 215 -7.22 8.30 -11.52
N SER A 216 -7.96 7.25 -11.84
CA SER A 216 -7.76 6.49 -13.07
C SER A 216 -7.92 7.32 -14.34
N GLN A 217 -8.72 8.38 -14.27
CA GLN A 217 -9.04 9.27 -15.40
C GLN A 217 -8.22 10.57 -15.41
N HIS A 218 -7.58 10.96 -14.29
CA HIS A 218 -6.94 12.26 -14.12
C HIS A 218 -5.47 12.12 -13.68
N GLN A 219 -4.68 11.34 -14.46
CA GLN A 219 -3.30 11.02 -14.13
C GLN A 219 -2.44 12.25 -13.83
N ASP A 220 -2.42 13.24 -14.74
CA ASP A 220 -1.53 14.40 -14.62
C ASP A 220 -1.89 15.27 -13.40
N GLU A 221 -3.19 15.52 -13.20
CA GLU A 221 -3.69 16.31 -12.06
C GLU A 221 -3.35 15.62 -10.74
N PHE A 222 -3.57 14.30 -10.69
CA PHE A 222 -3.27 13.52 -9.48
C PHE A 222 -1.77 13.54 -9.19
N GLN A 223 -0.91 13.23 -10.17
CA GLN A 223 0.54 13.21 -9.99
C GLN A 223 1.06 14.60 -9.57
N GLN A 224 0.55 15.68 -10.19
CA GLN A 224 0.90 17.04 -9.79
C GLN A 224 0.50 17.34 -8.34
N SER A 225 -0.66 16.86 -7.89
CA SER A 225 -1.12 17.07 -6.52
C SER A 225 -0.20 16.41 -5.47
N GLN A 226 0.43 15.28 -5.84
CA GLN A 226 1.32 14.52 -4.95
C GLN A 226 2.68 15.19 -4.73
N THR A 227 3.09 16.14 -5.56
CA THR A 227 4.36 16.89 -5.39
C THR A 227 4.39 17.70 -4.09
N LYS A 228 3.23 18.03 -3.52
CA LYS A 228 3.10 18.76 -2.23
C LYS A 228 3.74 18.01 -1.06
N PHE A 229 3.98 16.71 -1.21
CA PHE A 229 4.59 15.85 -0.19
C PHE A 229 6.10 15.68 -0.34
N GLY A 230 6.71 16.51 -1.19
CA GLY A 230 8.17 16.63 -1.30
C GLY A 230 8.85 15.71 -2.30
N GLN A 231 8.10 14.85 -3.03
CA GLN A 231 8.66 14.11 -4.14
C GLN A 231 8.63 14.95 -5.43
N PRO A 232 9.73 14.95 -6.23
CA PRO A 232 9.72 15.58 -7.55
C PRO A 232 8.72 14.92 -8.50
N LEU A 233 8.04 15.71 -9.34
CA LEU A 233 7.08 15.19 -10.32
C LEU A 233 7.69 14.09 -11.21
N THR A 234 8.95 14.26 -11.62
CA THR A 234 9.67 13.25 -12.43
C THR A 234 9.80 11.90 -11.74
N VAL A 235 9.96 11.88 -10.42
CA VAL A 235 10.01 10.64 -9.62
C VAL A 235 8.63 10.01 -9.56
N ILE A 236 7.57 10.80 -9.31
CA ILE A 236 6.19 10.34 -9.28
C ILE A 236 5.78 9.75 -10.63
N GLN A 237 6.12 10.41 -11.73
CA GLN A 237 5.86 9.94 -13.09
C GLN A 237 6.58 8.63 -13.39
N ARG A 238 7.86 8.52 -13.03
CA ARG A 238 8.64 7.27 -13.23
C ARG A 238 8.11 6.13 -12.39
N GLU A 239 7.70 6.38 -11.14
CA GLU A 239 7.08 5.37 -10.28
C GLU A 239 5.81 4.78 -10.92
N SER A 240 5.05 5.61 -11.63
CA SER A 240 3.80 5.24 -12.28
C SER A 240 3.97 4.55 -13.64
N GLN A 241 5.20 4.43 -14.15
CA GLN A 241 5.48 3.76 -15.42
C GLN A 241 5.57 2.25 -15.23
N ASN A 242 4.45 1.57 -15.42
CA ASN A 242 4.36 0.11 -15.42
C ASN A 242 4.29 -0.41 -16.86
N SER A 243 5.15 -1.35 -17.23
CA SER A 243 5.09 -1.97 -18.56
C SER A 243 4.06 -3.10 -18.64
N ALA A 244 3.55 -3.58 -17.53
CA ALA A 244 2.58 -4.68 -17.43
C ALA A 244 1.11 -4.20 -17.38
N SER A 245 0.87 -2.90 -17.22
CA SER A 245 -0.47 -2.32 -17.07
C SER A 245 -0.49 -0.85 -17.48
N THR A 246 -1.69 -0.31 -17.71
CA THR A 246 -1.91 1.13 -17.93
C THR A 246 -2.26 1.82 -16.62
N TRP A 247 -2.13 3.15 -16.57
CA TRP A 247 -2.56 3.95 -15.44
C TRP A 247 -4.02 3.69 -15.04
N GLN A 248 -4.93 3.61 -16.03
CA GLN A 248 -6.33 3.33 -15.80
C GLN A 248 -6.54 1.97 -15.14
N GLN A 249 -5.79 0.95 -15.55
CA GLN A 249 -5.84 -0.38 -14.95
C GLN A 249 -5.28 -0.36 -13.53
N ASP A 250 -4.20 0.38 -13.29
CA ASP A 250 -3.55 0.47 -11.98
C ASP A 250 -4.44 1.08 -10.90
N TRP A 251 -5.31 2.02 -11.32
CA TRP A 251 -6.21 2.75 -10.44
C TRP A 251 -7.68 2.36 -10.60
N SER A 252 -7.98 1.38 -11.44
CA SER A 252 -9.35 0.85 -11.53
C SER A 252 -9.84 0.36 -10.16
N PRO A 253 -11.07 0.71 -9.76
CA PRO A 253 -11.68 0.13 -8.56
C PRO A 253 -12.09 -1.33 -8.75
N GLU A 254 -12.12 -1.81 -10.00
CA GLU A 254 -12.39 -3.22 -10.30
C GLU A 254 -11.30 -4.12 -9.73
N TYR A 255 -11.68 -5.25 -9.19
CA TYR A 255 -10.74 -6.16 -8.55
C TYR A 255 -11.12 -7.63 -8.77
N ASN A 256 -10.17 -8.52 -8.49
CA ASN A 256 -10.37 -9.96 -8.56
C ASN A 256 -10.25 -10.55 -7.14
N VAL A 257 -11.33 -11.12 -6.65
CA VAL A 257 -11.42 -11.70 -5.30
C VAL A 257 -10.49 -12.89 -5.13
N ASP A 258 -10.35 -13.73 -6.15
CA ASP A 258 -9.47 -14.90 -6.07
C ASP A 258 -8.00 -14.51 -6.05
N PHE A 259 -7.63 -13.47 -6.80
CA PHE A 259 -6.30 -12.87 -6.69
C PHE A 259 -6.00 -12.37 -5.28
N LEU A 260 -6.95 -11.67 -4.64
CA LEU A 260 -6.78 -11.17 -3.27
C LEU A 260 -6.65 -12.32 -2.27
N LYS A 261 -7.47 -13.36 -2.37
CA LYS A 261 -7.37 -14.55 -1.52
C LYS A 261 -5.99 -15.20 -1.62
N GLN A 262 -5.50 -15.40 -2.85
CA GLN A 262 -4.18 -15.96 -3.09
C GLN A 262 -3.06 -15.05 -2.56
N HIS A 263 -3.18 -13.73 -2.78
CA HIS A 263 -2.22 -12.76 -2.27
C HIS A 263 -2.14 -12.80 -0.74
N TYR A 264 -3.29 -12.72 -0.05
CA TYR A 264 -3.31 -12.74 1.41
C TYR A 264 -2.91 -14.09 2.00
N ALA A 265 -3.15 -15.20 1.31
CA ALA A 265 -2.60 -16.50 1.70
C ALA A 265 -1.05 -16.49 1.68
N LYS A 266 -0.43 -15.87 0.66
CA LYS A 266 1.03 -15.69 0.59
C LYS A 266 1.56 -14.79 1.72
N VAL A 267 0.84 -13.70 2.04
CA VAL A 267 1.22 -12.79 3.13
C VAL A 267 1.19 -13.51 4.48
N ILE A 268 0.15 -14.30 4.73
CA ILE A 268 0.00 -15.10 5.95
C ILE A 268 1.11 -16.15 6.05
N ASP A 269 1.39 -16.88 4.97
CA ASP A 269 2.48 -17.87 4.90
C ASP A 269 3.84 -17.22 5.20
N HIS A 270 4.12 -16.05 4.60
CA HIS A 270 5.33 -15.29 4.90
C HIS A 270 5.41 -14.90 6.38
N ALA A 271 4.31 -14.41 6.95
CA ALA A 271 4.27 -13.98 8.34
C ALA A 271 4.51 -15.16 9.31
N VAL A 272 3.97 -16.34 9.03
CA VAL A 272 4.21 -17.57 9.80
C VAL A 272 5.66 -18.02 9.65
N LYS A 273 6.17 -18.16 8.42
CA LYS A 273 7.54 -18.62 8.15
C LYS A 273 8.62 -17.73 8.78
N ASN A 274 8.35 -16.44 8.87
CA ASN A 274 9.28 -15.47 9.46
C ASN A 274 8.97 -15.14 10.93
N GLN A 275 8.10 -15.93 11.58
CA GLN A 275 7.76 -15.82 13.00
C GLN A 275 7.19 -14.44 13.40
N LEU A 276 6.53 -13.75 12.45
CA LEU A 276 5.85 -12.48 12.70
C LEU A 276 4.49 -12.71 13.35
N ILE A 277 3.89 -13.88 13.12
CA ILE A 277 2.68 -14.35 13.78
C ILE A 277 2.89 -15.81 14.25
N GLN A 278 2.27 -16.17 15.37
CA GLN A 278 2.35 -17.53 15.91
C GLN A 278 1.26 -18.45 15.36
N THR A 279 0.05 -17.89 15.20
CA THR A 279 -1.11 -18.64 14.73
C THR A 279 -1.54 -18.11 13.38
N PRO A 280 -1.64 -18.97 12.34
CA PRO A 280 -2.13 -18.55 11.04
C PRO A 280 -3.61 -18.14 11.14
N ILE A 281 -3.97 -17.12 10.38
CA ILE A 281 -5.35 -16.69 10.15
C ILE A 281 -5.78 -17.10 8.74
N LYS A 282 -7.08 -17.09 8.46
CA LYS A 282 -7.58 -17.46 7.13
C LYS A 282 -7.71 -16.21 6.26
N ALA A 283 -7.26 -16.30 5.00
CA ALA A 283 -7.36 -15.20 4.05
C ALA A 283 -8.83 -14.75 3.83
N ASP A 284 -9.78 -15.69 3.80
CA ASP A 284 -11.21 -15.40 3.66
C ASP A 284 -11.77 -14.54 4.81
N GLU A 285 -11.20 -14.62 6.02
CA GLU A 285 -11.63 -13.81 7.15
C GLU A 285 -11.24 -12.33 7.03
N LEU A 286 -10.24 -12.04 6.18
CA LEU A 286 -9.75 -10.68 5.93
C LEU A 286 -10.55 -9.94 4.85
N LEU A 287 -11.35 -10.63 4.04
CA LEU A 287 -12.06 -10.07 2.90
C LEU A 287 -13.53 -9.81 3.24
N ASN A 288 -14.04 -8.66 2.84
CA ASN A 288 -15.46 -8.32 2.89
C ASN A 288 -15.86 -7.61 1.58
N PRO A 289 -16.02 -8.36 0.48
CA PRO A 289 -16.23 -7.79 -0.85
C PRO A 289 -17.54 -7.01 -1.00
N LYS A 290 -18.52 -7.26 -0.14
CA LYS A 290 -19.88 -6.68 -0.19
C LYS A 290 -19.88 -5.15 -0.43
N PHE A 291 -19.03 -4.43 0.26
CA PHE A 291 -19.03 -2.96 0.20
C PHE A 291 -18.37 -2.44 -1.07
N ALA A 292 -17.27 -3.05 -1.49
CA ALA A 292 -16.61 -2.70 -2.75
C ALA A 292 -17.51 -3.03 -3.95
N ASP A 293 -18.13 -4.21 -3.99
CA ASP A 293 -19.05 -4.62 -5.04
C ASP A 293 -20.22 -3.64 -5.17
N GLN A 294 -20.84 -3.28 -4.05
CA GLN A 294 -21.93 -2.29 -4.04
C GLN A 294 -21.45 -0.90 -4.50
N ALA A 295 -20.27 -0.47 -4.06
CA ALA A 295 -19.73 0.83 -4.43
C ALA A 295 -19.41 0.91 -5.93
N ILE A 296 -18.90 -0.16 -6.53
CA ILE A 296 -18.66 -0.27 -7.97
C ILE A 296 -20.00 -0.22 -8.74
N GLN A 297 -21.02 -0.95 -8.29
CA GLN A 297 -22.37 -0.87 -8.87
C GLN A 297 -22.95 0.55 -8.81
N ASN A 298 -22.80 1.23 -7.66
CA ASN A 298 -23.25 2.62 -7.49
C ASN A 298 -22.53 3.57 -8.44
N LEU A 299 -21.22 3.37 -8.64
CA LEU A 299 -20.43 4.16 -9.61
C LEU A 299 -20.99 4.01 -11.02
N HIS A 300 -21.17 2.78 -11.50
CA HIS A 300 -21.67 2.50 -12.85
C HIS A 300 -23.11 3.01 -13.07
N ALA A 301 -23.99 2.91 -12.05
CA ALA A 301 -25.35 3.45 -12.15
C ALA A 301 -25.37 4.97 -12.34
N ASN A 302 -24.48 5.70 -11.64
CA ASN A 302 -24.36 7.15 -11.77
C ASN A 302 -23.83 7.57 -13.17
N ASP A 303 -22.87 6.83 -13.72
CA ASP A 303 -22.33 7.08 -15.06
C ASP A 303 -23.39 6.91 -16.16
N HIS A 304 -24.31 5.95 -16.01
CA HIS A 304 -25.42 5.75 -16.94
C HIS A 304 -26.45 6.87 -16.88
N GLN A 305 -26.75 7.42 -15.69
CA GLN A 305 -27.70 8.53 -15.54
C GLN A 305 -27.15 9.84 -16.14
N ASN A 306 -25.87 10.12 -15.97
CA ASN A 306 -25.23 11.31 -16.55
C ASN A 306 -25.19 11.27 -18.09
N LYS A 307 -25.04 10.08 -18.70
CA LYS A 307 -25.04 9.92 -20.18
C LYS A 307 -26.43 9.97 -20.84
N GLN A 308 -27.50 9.86 -20.08
CA GLN A 308 -28.89 9.96 -20.57
C GLN A 308 -29.47 11.36 -20.38
N GLY A 309 -28.75 12.26 -19.70
CA GLY A 309 -29.17 13.64 -19.44
C GLY A 309 -28.57 14.68 -20.38
N ASP A 310 -27.65 14.30 -21.25
CA ASP A 310 -27.05 15.09 -22.34
C ASP A 310 -27.71 14.70 -23.69
#